data_b1daf58536813a67fdd7d2ea0e476216
#
_entry.id   b1daf58536813a67fdd7d2ea0e476216
#
_cell.length_a   1.000
_cell.length_b   1.000
_cell.length_c   1.000
_cell.angle_alpha   90.00
_cell.angle_beta   90.00
_cell.angle_gamma   90.00
#
_symmetry.space_group_name_H-M   'P 1'
#
loop_
_entity.id
_entity.type
_entity.pdbx_description
1 polymer ?
#
loop_
_entity_poly.entity_id
_entity_poly.type
_entity_poly.pdbx_seq_one_letter_code
_entity_poly.pdbx_strand_id
1 'polypeptide(L)'
;MKIFEESWEVCNKVGGIYTVLSSKAEHLVKKYGNDYFLIGPYKKNIIEFVEEDIPFELEQIYKNLLNRGILLHYGYWDIRGKPKVFLIEFYDFFKREINYWKYKYWEWYQIDSLNSDYTYDEPFAWSVAVGIFLEELDKIYNFNKILHAHEWLSGGTILYIKAKKLNYKTIFTTHGTVIGRTLSSKNIDVMKIIDKIDADKEAYSLNIHYKHQMEKNTAKYCDVFTTVSEILSIESEKFLGRKPDKIIYNSLSLEERDIKKEFLISRKWLEEFILWYFMPYYEIDLKNTIFMYTIGRYEFYNKGIDLIIDLMKYLNKSDINKNIILFLFIPTGVSGISGNVLKLYNSYLFLKEFFESEKTEIIKHLIRREYDKIKQLFEDYLPKISKNSKPSIVTHDLYEKTDIILNKLIESGLDNEEKDKVKVVYAPIYIGQDIIFNLPKEKILRGFDIGIFLSRYEPFGYTALENVYYGIPTIISNKTGFSLSLKNKNLESKYILLVDIDNFNDELEKIKDFILFISSLEFEKYLEAKKEIYNIAKFYDWKNEINEYIHIYETLNNLQ
;
A
#
# COMPACT_ATOMS: atom_id res chain seq x y z
N MET A 1 -30.40 -11.83 -6.74
CA MET A 1 -29.09 -12.30 -6.22
C MET A 1 -28.54 -11.25 -5.28
N LYS A 2 -28.05 -11.64 -4.09
CA LYS A 2 -27.33 -10.71 -3.21
C LYS A 2 -25.87 -11.15 -3.06
N ILE A 3 -24.96 -10.17 -3.06
CA ILE A 3 -23.52 -10.38 -2.94
C ILE A 3 -23.07 -9.79 -1.62
N PHE A 4 -22.43 -10.60 -0.80
CA PHE A 4 -21.79 -10.22 0.45
C PHE A 4 -20.28 -10.36 0.25
N GLU A 5 -19.57 -9.26 0.27
CA GLU A 5 -18.11 -9.26 0.15
C GLU A 5 -17.49 -8.96 1.50
N GLU A 6 -16.70 -9.91 2.01
CA GLU A 6 -16.19 -9.93 3.37
C GLU A 6 -14.69 -9.72 3.41
N SER A 7 -14.24 -8.77 4.24
CA SER A 7 -12.82 -8.57 4.51
C SER A 7 -12.59 -7.89 5.85
N TRP A 8 -11.48 -8.25 6.49
CA TRP A 8 -10.99 -7.56 7.69
C TRP A 8 -10.69 -6.08 7.46
N GLU A 9 -10.50 -5.67 6.17
CA GLU A 9 -10.14 -4.30 5.80
C GLU A 9 -11.33 -3.43 5.33
N VAL A 10 -12.57 -3.91 5.45
CA VAL A 10 -13.76 -3.07 5.21
C VAL A 10 -13.87 -2.03 6.32
N CYS A 11 -13.91 -0.75 5.96
CA CYS A 11 -13.87 0.39 6.89
C CYS A 11 -12.69 0.36 7.88
N ASN A 12 -11.65 -0.42 7.60
CA ASN A 12 -10.52 -0.68 8.48
C ASN A 12 -9.22 -0.68 7.67
N LYS A 13 -8.52 0.44 7.63
CA LYS A 13 -7.33 0.63 6.81
C LYS A 13 -6.10 -0.01 7.45
N VAL A 14 -5.78 -1.24 7.05
CA VAL A 14 -4.62 -2.00 7.51
C VAL A 14 -3.59 -2.21 6.40
N GLY A 15 -4.03 -2.56 5.19
CA GLY A 15 -3.14 -2.92 4.09
C GLY A 15 -3.69 -2.62 2.70
N GLY A 16 -3.20 -3.37 1.71
CA GLY A 16 -3.57 -3.18 0.30
C GLY A 16 -4.97 -3.63 -0.07
N ILE A 17 -5.59 -4.50 0.72
CA ILE A 17 -6.95 -5.00 0.45
C ILE A 17 -7.97 -3.87 0.63
N TYR A 18 -7.72 -2.96 1.60
CA TYR A 18 -8.50 -1.73 1.71
C TYR A 18 -8.57 -0.98 0.37
N THR A 19 -7.44 -0.83 -0.32
CA THR A 19 -7.38 -0.17 -1.63
C THR A 19 -8.14 -0.96 -2.70
N VAL A 20 -8.02 -2.30 -2.70
CA VAL A 20 -8.78 -3.17 -3.61
C VAL A 20 -10.28 -2.94 -3.44
N LEU A 21 -10.78 -3.06 -2.21
CA LEU A 21 -12.21 -2.97 -1.91
C LEU A 21 -12.75 -1.56 -2.17
N SER A 22 -12.09 -0.53 -1.64
CA SER A 22 -12.54 0.85 -1.77
C SER A 22 -12.52 1.36 -3.21
N SER A 23 -11.56 0.90 -4.02
CA SER A 23 -11.46 1.33 -5.42
C SER A 23 -12.42 0.58 -6.36
N LYS A 24 -12.78 -0.68 -6.08
CA LYS A 24 -13.73 -1.43 -6.92
C LYS A 24 -15.20 -1.26 -6.54
N ALA A 25 -15.48 -0.83 -5.30
CA ALA A 25 -16.84 -0.77 -4.76
C ALA A 25 -17.80 0.04 -5.63
N GLU A 26 -17.37 1.20 -6.16
CA GLU A 26 -18.19 2.04 -7.06
C GLU A 26 -18.73 1.24 -8.25
N HIS A 27 -17.89 0.39 -8.86
CA HIS A 27 -18.26 -0.38 -10.04
C HIS A 27 -19.28 -1.49 -9.72
N LEU A 28 -19.14 -2.13 -8.55
CA LEU A 28 -20.06 -3.16 -8.09
C LEU A 28 -21.39 -2.55 -7.63
N VAL A 29 -21.38 -1.42 -6.93
CA VAL A 29 -22.59 -0.68 -6.59
C VAL A 29 -23.33 -0.21 -7.84
N LYS A 30 -22.62 0.28 -8.85
CA LYS A 30 -23.22 0.67 -10.14
C LYS A 30 -23.92 -0.50 -10.83
N LYS A 31 -23.40 -1.72 -10.72
CA LYS A 31 -23.97 -2.94 -11.34
C LYS A 31 -25.11 -3.54 -10.51
N TYR A 32 -24.94 -3.67 -9.19
CA TYR A 32 -25.81 -4.45 -8.32
C TYR A 32 -26.65 -3.60 -7.35
N GLY A 33 -26.35 -2.30 -7.22
CA GLY A 33 -27.11 -1.39 -6.35
C GLY A 33 -27.17 -1.88 -4.90
N ASN A 34 -28.39 -1.95 -4.38
CA ASN A 34 -28.67 -2.40 -3.01
C ASN A 34 -28.54 -3.93 -2.81
N ASP A 35 -28.12 -4.68 -3.82
CA ASP A 35 -27.86 -6.12 -3.72
C ASP A 35 -26.37 -6.44 -3.47
N TYR A 36 -25.51 -5.42 -3.37
CA TYR A 36 -24.11 -5.53 -3.03
C TYR A 36 -23.84 -4.97 -1.63
N PHE A 37 -23.30 -5.80 -0.76
CA PHE A 37 -22.98 -5.48 0.63
C PHE A 37 -21.54 -5.83 0.93
N LEU A 38 -20.90 -4.99 1.74
CA LEU A 38 -19.60 -5.28 2.35
C LEU A 38 -19.78 -5.72 3.80
N ILE A 39 -18.93 -6.62 4.29
CA ILE A 39 -18.91 -7.05 5.68
C ILE A 39 -17.52 -6.84 6.26
N GLY A 40 -17.44 -6.17 7.41
CA GLY A 40 -16.19 -5.88 8.11
C GLY A 40 -16.29 -6.00 9.63
N PRO A 41 -15.15 -5.93 10.34
CA PRO A 41 -15.14 -5.84 11.79
C PRO A 41 -15.51 -4.42 12.25
N TYR A 42 -16.33 -4.30 13.29
CA TYR A 42 -16.54 -3.02 13.94
C TYR A 42 -15.34 -2.68 14.84
N LYS A 43 -14.68 -1.57 14.55
CA LYS A 43 -13.57 -1.03 15.35
C LYS A 43 -13.97 0.33 15.91
N LYS A 44 -13.57 0.63 17.14
CA LYS A 44 -13.84 1.96 17.72
C LYS A 44 -13.12 3.05 16.90
N ASN A 45 -13.77 4.18 16.68
CA ASN A 45 -13.27 5.34 15.94
C ASN A 45 -13.11 5.14 14.42
N ILE A 46 -14.04 4.43 13.80
CA ILE A 46 -14.11 4.34 12.33
C ILE A 46 -14.61 5.68 11.77
N ILE A 47 -13.77 6.35 10.98
CA ILE A 47 -14.08 7.68 10.43
C ILE A 47 -14.93 7.58 9.14
N GLU A 48 -14.75 6.52 8.38
CA GLU A 48 -15.32 6.37 7.03
C GLU A 48 -16.63 5.55 7.02
N PHE A 49 -17.18 5.21 8.17
CA PHE A 49 -18.47 4.52 8.29
C PHE A 49 -19.56 5.48 8.75
N VAL A 50 -20.65 5.55 7.99
CA VAL A 50 -21.84 6.31 8.36
C VAL A 50 -22.93 5.32 8.74
N GLU A 51 -23.25 5.30 10.02
CA GLU A 51 -24.23 4.38 10.59
C GLU A 51 -25.66 4.82 10.24
N GLU A 52 -26.51 3.86 9.91
CA GLU A 52 -27.93 4.02 9.64
C GLU A 52 -28.75 3.09 10.55
N ASP A 53 -30.05 3.36 10.69
CA ASP A 53 -30.94 2.47 11.41
C ASP A 53 -30.98 1.08 10.75
N ILE A 54 -31.01 0.05 11.59
CA ILE A 54 -31.12 -1.32 11.10
C ILE A 54 -32.49 -1.49 10.39
N PRO A 55 -32.51 -1.99 9.14
CA PRO A 55 -33.74 -2.25 8.41
C PRO A 55 -34.71 -3.11 9.22
N PHE A 56 -36.00 -2.77 9.18
CA PHE A 56 -37.05 -3.45 9.96
C PHE A 56 -37.05 -4.97 9.76
N GLU A 57 -36.80 -5.42 8.54
CA GLU A 57 -36.71 -6.85 8.20
C GLU A 57 -35.53 -7.57 8.88
N LEU A 58 -34.53 -6.85 9.37
CA LEU A 58 -33.37 -7.40 10.08
C LEU A 58 -33.46 -7.30 11.61
N GLU A 59 -34.51 -6.67 12.15
CA GLU A 59 -34.66 -6.48 13.61
C GLU A 59 -34.61 -7.80 14.41
N GLN A 60 -35.27 -8.86 13.88
CA GLN A 60 -35.26 -10.16 14.55
C GLN A 60 -33.88 -10.80 14.53
N ILE A 61 -33.15 -10.67 13.42
CA ILE A 61 -31.75 -11.11 13.29
C ILE A 61 -30.89 -10.37 14.31
N TYR A 62 -31.03 -9.05 14.37
CA TYR A 62 -30.29 -8.23 15.34
C TYR A 62 -30.51 -8.72 16.78
N LYS A 63 -31.76 -8.97 17.19
CA LYS A 63 -32.07 -9.49 18.53
C LYS A 63 -31.45 -10.87 18.79
N ASN A 64 -31.47 -11.76 17.78
CA ASN A 64 -30.89 -13.10 17.89
C ASN A 64 -29.35 -13.01 18.05
N LEU A 65 -28.69 -12.14 17.30
CA LEU A 65 -27.25 -11.92 17.37
C LEU A 65 -26.83 -11.30 18.71
N LEU A 66 -27.60 -10.30 19.17
CA LEU A 66 -27.35 -9.62 20.46
C LEU A 66 -27.37 -10.60 21.63
N ASN A 67 -28.30 -11.56 21.66
CA ASN A 67 -28.36 -12.60 22.68
C ASN A 67 -27.10 -13.47 22.72
N ARG A 68 -26.35 -13.54 21.63
CA ARG A 68 -25.06 -14.23 21.53
C ARG A 68 -23.86 -13.31 21.77
N GLY A 69 -24.08 -12.02 22.01
CA GLY A 69 -23.02 -11.02 22.20
C GLY A 69 -22.37 -10.58 20.90
N ILE A 70 -23.13 -10.63 19.81
CA ILE A 70 -22.76 -10.11 18.51
C ILE A 70 -23.61 -8.88 18.26
N LEU A 71 -23.01 -7.71 18.06
CA LEU A 71 -23.74 -6.51 17.67
C LEU A 71 -23.54 -6.28 16.16
N LEU A 72 -24.65 -5.99 15.49
CA LEU A 72 -24.67 -5.67 14.08
C LEU A 72 -24.83 -4.16 13.91
N HIS A 73 -23.88 -3.53 13.22
CA HIS A 73 -23.96 -2.16 12.78
C HIS A 73 -24.24 -2.13 11.29
N TYR A 74 -25.19 -1.30 10.86
CA TYR A 74 -25.60 -1.17 9.47
C TYR A 74 -25.44 0.26 9.01
N GLY A 75 -25.06 0.45 7.75
CA GLY A 75 -24.89 1.77 7.15
C GLY A 75 -24.19 1.71 5.81
N TYR A 76 -23.37 2.70 5.52
CA TYR A 76 -22.57 2.70 4.31
C TYR A 76 -21.14 3.17 4.58
N TRP A 77 -20.23 2.72 3.74
CA TRP A 77 -18.84 3.18 3.71
C TRP A 77 -18.77 4.50 2.94
N ASP A 78 -18.25 5.58 3.56
CA ASP A 78 -18.17 6.91 2.96
C ASP A 78 -16.99 7.04 1.98
N ILE A 79 -17.05 6.21 0.95
CA ILE A 79 -16.17 6.16 -0.21
C ILE A 79 -17.01 6.30 -1.48
N ARG A 80 -16.35 6.32 -2.64
CA ARG A 80 -17.06 6.34 -3.93
C ARG A 80 -18.00 5.14 -4.07
N GLY A 81 -19.19 5.42 -4.56
CA GLY A 81 -20.25 4.43 -4.71
C GLY A 81 -21.05 4.18 -3.44
N LYS A 82 -20.59 4.63 -2.27
CA LYS A 82 -21.26 4.48 -0.96
C LYS A 82 -21.87 3.08 -0.77
N PRO A 83 -21.06 2.00 -0.85
CA PRO A 83 -21.57 0.65 -0.70
C PRO A 83 -22.21 0.45 0.68
N LYS A 84 -23.29 -0.33 0.74
CA LYS A 84 -23.89 -0.74 2.00
C LYS A 84 -22.95 -1.67 2.77
N VAL A 85 -22.91 -1.50 4.08
CA VAL A 85 -21.97 -2.20 4.96
C VAL A 85 -22.68 -2.77 6.18
N PHE A 86 -22.29 -3.99 6.54
CA PHE A 86 -22.51 -4.58 7.85
C PHE A 86 -21.18 -4.63 8.59
N LEU A 87 -21.09 -3.98 9.74
CA LEU A 87 -19.94 -4.13 10.62
C LEU A 87 -20.34 -4.96 11.84
N ILE A 88 -19.51 -5.94 12.16
CA ILE A 88 -19.77 -6.91 13.24
C ILE A 88 -18.89 -6.58 14.44
N GLU A 89 -19.52 -6.24 15.56
CA GLU A 89 -18.87 -6.20 16.87
C GLU A 89 -19.05 -7.55 17.56
N PHE A 90 -17.94 -8.17 17.98
CA PHE A 90 -17.94 -9.59 18.34
C PHE A 90 -17.18 -9.89 19.65
N TYR A 91 -16.69 -8.90 20.38
CA TYR A 91 -15.79 -9.14 21.51
C TYR A 91 -16.43 -9.88 22.69
N ASP A 92 -17.73 -9.69 22.95
CA ASP A 92 -18.44 -10.43 23.99
C ASP A 92 -18.71 -11.88 23.57
N PHE A 93 -19.02 -12.12 22.30
CA PHE A 93 -19.08 -13.43 21.69
C PHE A 93 -17.71 -14.13 21.75
N PHE A 94 -16.64 -13.44 21.35
CA PHE A 94 -15.26 -13.93 21.40
C PHE A 94 -14.91 -14.48 22.77
N LYS A 95 -15.11 -13.70 23.85
CA LYS A 95 -14.78 -14.09 25.21
C LYS A 95 -15.54 -15.35 25.69
N ARG A 96 -16.77 -15.52 25.22
CA ARG A 96 -17.65 -16.60 25.67
C ARG A 96 -17.50 -17.90 24.87
N GLU A 97 -17.31 -17.80 23.55
CA GLU A 97 -17.50 -18.93 22.67
C GLU A 97 -16.24 -19.38 21.91
N ILE A 98 -15.11 -18.67 21.99
CA ILE A 98 -13.92 -18.94 21.15
C ILE A 98 -13.46 -20.40 21.22
N ASN A 99 -13.34 -20.98 22.41
CA ASN A 99 -12.83 -22.35 22.58
C ASN A 99 -13.81 -23.39 22.02
N TYR A 100 -15.12 -23.15 22.16
CA TYR A 100 -16.14 -24.01 21.56
C TYR A 100 -16.00 -24.02 20.02
N TRP A 101 -15.79 -22.86 19.41
CA TRP A 101 -15.66 -22.76 17.96
C TRP A 101 -14.31 -23.30 17.45
N LYS A 102 -13.20 -23.13 18.17
CA LYS A 102 -11.94 -23.80 17.88
C LYS A 102 -12.12 -25.33 17.85
N TYR A 103 -12.81 -25.88 18.84
CA TYR A 103 -13.14 -27.32 18.87
C TYR A 103 -13.98 -27.72 17.65
N LYS A 104 -15.02 -26.95 17.30
CA LYS A 104 -15.87 -27.25 16.13
C LYS A 104 -15.08 -27.22 14.82
N TYR A 105 -14.20 -26.27 14.62
CA TYR A 105 -13.37 -26.21 13.41
C TYR A 105 -12.30 -27.31 13.37
N TRP A 106 -11.82 -27.75 14.52
CA TRP A 106 -11.01 -28.97 14.58
C TRP A 106 -11.83 -30.22 14.21
N GLU A 107 -13.03 -30.35 14.73
CA GLU A 107 -13.92 -31.48 14.42
C GLU A 107 -14.26 -31.52 12.92
N TRP A 108 -14.57 -30.38 12.29
CA TRP A 108 -14.99 -30.27 10.92
C TRP A 108 -13.83 -30.34 9.91
N TYR A 109 -12.73 -29.70 10.20
CA TYR A 109 -11.66 -29.40 9.25
C TYR A 109 -10.25 -29.73 9.74
N GLN A 110 -10.09 -30.27 10.95
CA GLN A 110 -8.81 -30.58 11.59
C GLN A 110 -7.89 -29.36 11.72
N ILE A 111 -8.47 -28.16 11.97
CA ILE A 111 -7.70 -26.94 12.22
C ILE A 111 -7.20 -26.96 13.65
N ASP A 112 -5.89 -27.17 13.84
CA ASP A 112 -5.20 -27.23 15.11
C ASP A 112 -4.93 -25.82 15.64
N SER A 113 -5.92 -25.23 16.33
CA SER A 113 -5.88 -23.84 16.80
C SER A 113 -6.04 -23.69 18.32
N LEU A 114 -5.98 -24.79 19.08
CA LEU A 114 -6.20 -24.73 20.52
C LEU A 114 -5.17 -23.79 21.21
N ASN A 115 -3.91 -23.84 20.78
CA ASN A 115 -2.81 -23.05 21.30
C ASN A 115 -2.45 -21.84 20.39
N SER A 116 -3.38 -21.36 19.59
CA SER A 116 -3.16 -20.20 18.72
C SER A 116 -3.06 -18.91 19.55
N ASP A 117 -2.48 -17.89 18.94
CA ASP A 117 -2.33 -16.57 19.52
C ASP A 117 -3.52 -15.64 19.17
N TYR A 118 -3.55 -14.46 19.81
CA TYR A 118 -4.59 -13.46 19.60
C TYR A 118 -4.69 -13.00 18.13
N THR A 119 -3.57 -13.02 17.38
CA THR A 119 -3.55 -12.61 15.97
C THR A 119 -4.31 -13.56 15.05
N TYR A 120 -4.55 -14.79 15.50
CA TYR A 120 -5.47 -15.74 14.87
C TYR A 120 -6.86 -15.68 15.52
N ASP A 121 -6.91 -15.66 16.84
CA ASP A 121 -8.15 -15.82 17.61
C ASP A 121 -9.16 -14.70 17.32
N GLU A 122 -8.68 -13.46 17.21
CA GLU A 122 -9.52 -12.30 16.96
C GLU A 122 -10.23 -12.38 15.58
N PRO A 123 -9.52 -12.51 14.43
CA PRO A 123 -10.18 -12.63 13.14
C PRO A 123 -10.96 -13.94 12.99
N PHE A 124 -10.54 -15.02 13.63
CA PHE A 124 -11.29 -16.26 13.63
C PHE A 124 -12.66 -16.09 14.29
N ALA A 125 -12.72 -15.51 15.50
CA ALA A 125 -13.96 -15.27 16.21
C ALA A 125 -14.89 -14.33 15.41
N TRP A 126 -14.31 -13.31 14.77
CA TRP A 126 -15.06 -12.43 13.87
C TRP A 126 -15.67 -13.18 12.69
N SER A 127 -14.90 -14.00 11.99
CA SER A 127 -15.38 -14.75 10.83
C SER A 127 -16.47 -15.75 11.21
N VAL A 128 -16.40 -16.34 12.42
CA VAL A 128 -17.48 -17.18 12.95
C VAL A 128 -18.74 -16.35 13.23
N ALA A 129 -18.59 -15.16 13.83
CA ALA A 129 -19.72 -14.26 14.09
C ALA A 129 -20.39 -13.82 12.79
N VAL A 130 -19.62 -13.55 11.72
CA VAL A 130 -20.15 -13.32 10.37
C VAL A 130 -20.91 -14.55 9.86
N GLY A 131 -20.36 -15.76 10.03
CA GLY A 131 -21.02 -17.00 9.66
C GLY A 131 -22.40 -17.17 10.33
N ILE A 132 -22.49 -16.84 11.62
CA ILE A 132 -23.74 -16.87 12.40
C ILE A 132 -24.74 -15.83 11.85
N PHE A 133 -24.26 -14.61 11.54
CA PHE A 133 -25.10 -13.58 10.91
C PHE A 133 -25.65 -14.06 9.57
N LEU A 134 -24.84 -14.67 8.72
CA LEU A 134 -25.25 -15.21 7.43
C LEU A 134 -26.21 -16.41 7.57
N GLU A 135 -26.07 -17.24 8.63
CA GLU A 135 -27.01 -18.31 8.96
C GLU A 135 -28.38 -17.72 9.33
N GLU A 136 -28.45 -16.64 10.10
CA GLU A 136 -29.72 -15.97 10.41
C GLU A 136 -30.36 -15.37 9.15
N LEU A 137 -29.57 -14.78 8.23
CA LEU A 137 -30.06 -14.30 6.93
C LEU A 137 -30.59 -15.45 6.06
N ASP A 138 -29.95 -16.62 6.10
CA ASP A 138 -30.35 -17.79 5.30
C ASP A 138 -31.73 -18.32 5.70
N LYS A 139 -32.12 -18.19 6.98
CA LYS A 139 -33.41 -18.63 7.51
C LYS A 139 -34.59 -17.81 6.98
N ILE A 140 -34.37 -16.54 6.65
CA ILE A 140 -35.46 -15.62 6.25
C ILE A 140 -35.48 -15.31 4.76
N TYR A 141 -34.35 -15.50 4.05
CA TYR A 141 -34.28 -15.14 2.63
C TYR A 141 -33.98 -16.35 1.74
N ASN A 142 -34.88 -16.61 0.81
CA ASN A 142 -34.77 -17.71 -0.16
C ASN A 142 -34.38 -17.22 -1.56
N PHE A 143 -33.43 -16.27 -1.65
CA PHE A 143 -32.83 -15.83 -2.91
C PHE A 143 -31.39 -16.31 -3.02
N ASN A 144 -30.85 -16.28 -4.25
CA ASN A 144 -29.45 -16.63 -4.49
C ASN A 144 -28.51 -15.68 -3.75
N LYS A 145 -27.58 -16.24 -3.00
CA LYS A 145 -26.60 -15.53 -2.17
C LYS A 145 -25.19 -15.95 -2.52
N ILE A 146 -24.30 -14.97 -2.65
CA ILE A 146 -22.87 -15.19 -2.87
C ILE A 146 -22.12 -14.55 -1.71
N LEU A 147 -21.20 -15.31 -1.09
CA LEU A 147 -20.19 -14.79 -0.18
C LEU A 147 -18.86 -14.75 -0.91
N HIS A 148 -18.22 -13.58 -0.96
CA HIS A 148 -16.87 -13.40 -1.46
C HIS A 148 -15.95 -12.97 -0.31
N ALA A 149 -15.10 -13.86 0.18
CA ALA A 149 -14.22 -13.66 1.31
C ALA A 149 -12.77 -13.40 0.86
N HIS A 150 -12.10 -12.45 1.51
CA HIS A 150 -10.72 -12.08 1.25
C HIS A 150 -9.78 -12.49 2.38
N GLU A 151 -8.73 -13.23 2.04
CA GLU A 151 -7.69 -13.69 2.96
C GLU A 151 -8.18 -14.73 3.98
N TRP A 152 -7.23 -15.41 4.63
CA TRP A 152 -7.52 -16.39 5.66
C TRP A 152 -8.30 -15.80 6.85
N LEU A 153 -8.21 -14.47 7.10
CA LEU A 153 -8.91 -13.77 8.18
C LEU A 153 -10.44 -13.89 8.05
N SER A 154 -10.97 -13.96 6.83
CA SER A 154 -12.40 -14.17 6.55
C SER A 154 -12.71 -15.61 6.10
N GLY A 155 -11.70 -16.47 6.01
CA GLY A 155 -11.86 -17.86 5.58
C GLY A 155 -12.78 -18.68 6.47
N GLY A 156 -12.81 -18.40 7.76
CA GLY A 156 -13.68 -19.07 8.71
C GLY A 156 -15.15 -19.00 8.33
N THR A 157 -15.62 -17.88 7.78
CA THR A 157 -17.02 -17.74 7.33
C THR A 157 -17.37 -18.72 6.21
N ILE A 158 -16.48 -18.92 5.24
CA ILE A 158 -16.70 -19.91 4.17
C ILE A 158 -16.82 -21.32 4.75
N LEU A 159 -15.91 -21.68 5.66
CA LEU A 159 -15.92 -22.99 6.32
C LEU A 159 -17.18 -23.18 7.18
N TYR A 160 -17.64 -22.13 7.86
CA TYR A 160 -18.92 -22.15 8.59
C TYR A 160 -20.09 -22.49 7.66
N ILE A 161 -20.21 -21.75 6.54
CA ILE A 161 -21.25 -21.94 5.52
C ILE A 161 -21.25 -23.40 5.01
N LYS A 162 -20.08 -23.93 4.70
CA LYS A 162 -19.96 -25.31 4.18
C LYS A 162 -20.29 -26.36 5.24
N ALA A 163 -19.84 -26.22 6.49
CA ALA A 163 -20.17 -27.14 7.58
C ALA A 163 -21.67 -27.15 7.91
N LYS A 164 -22.30 -25.99 7.88
CA LYS A 164 -23.74 -25.82 8.14
C LYS A 164 -24.62 -26.04 6.91
N LYS A 165 -24.03 -26.26 5.74
CA LYS A 165 -24.74 -26.45 4.46
C LYS A 165 -25.71 -25.31 4.15
N LEU A 166 -25.30 -24.07 4.43
CA LEU A 166 -26.12 -22.90 4.14
C LEU A 166 -26.17 -22.64 2.62
N ASN A 167 -27.26 -22.03 2.16
CA ASN A 167 -27.51 -21.77 0.75
C ASN A 167 -26.73 -20.54 0.25
N TYR A 168 -25.41 -20.64 0.20
CA TYR A 168 -24.49 -19.63 -0.35
C TYR A 168 -23.52 -20.27 -1.34
N LYS A 169 -23.27 -19.62 -2.47
CA LYS A 169 -22.07 -19.84 -3.27
C LYS A 169 -20.92 -19.03 -2.70
N THR A 170 -19.72 -19.56 -2.74
CA THR A 170 -18.58 -18.99 -2.02
C THR A 170 -17.40 -18.75 -2.95
N ILE A 171 -16.81 -17.56 -2.82
CA ILE A 171 -15.59 -17.17 -3.53
C ILE A 171 -14.54 -16.85 -2.48
N PHE A 172 -13.33 -17.35 -2.66
CA PHE A 172 -12.20 -17.03 -1.82
C PHE A 172 -11.12 -16.36 -2.66
N THR A 173 -10.66 -15.17 -2.23
CA THR A 173 -9.52 -14.48 -2.86
C THR A 173 -8.37 -14.38 -1.87
N THR A 174 -7.21 -14.99 -2.19
CA THR A 174 -5.97 -14.75 -1.44
C THR A 174 -5.14 -13.65 -2.10
N HIS A 175 -4.62 -12.73 -1.26
CA HIS A 175 -3.73 -11.64 -1.65
C HIS A 175 -2.28 -11.88 -1.21
N GLY A 176 -2.02 -13.02 -0.56
CA GLY A 176 -0.71 -13.45 -0.13
C GLY A 176 -0.79 -14.65 0.80
N THR A 177 -0.14 -15.75 0.47
CA THR A 177 -0.18 -16.96 1.29
C THR A 177 0.46 -16.73 2.66
N VAL A 178 -0.08 -17.36 3.70
CA VAL A 178 0.44 -17.26 5.08
C VAL A 178 1.91 -17.69 5.13
N ILE A 179 2.25 -18.80 4.47
CA ILE A 179 3.63 -19.31 4.42
C ILE A 179 4.53 -18.35 3.63
N GLY A 180 4.12 -17.94 2.43
CA GLY A 180 4.89 -17.04 1.58
C GLY A 180 5.25 -15.73 2.27
N ARG A 181 4.27 -15.09 2.93
CA ARG A 181 4.49 -13.87 3.72
C ARG A 181 5.45 -14.11 4.90
N THR A 182 5.30 -15.22 5.60
CA THR A 182 6.13 -15.52 6.78
C THR A 182 7.57 -15.83 6.39
N LEU A 183 7.80 -16.62 5.36
CA LEU A 183 9.14 -16.90 4.84
C LEU A 183 9.83 -15.63 4.32
N SER A 184 9.10 -14.83 3.56
CA SER A 184 9.60 -13.56 3.05
C SER A 184 9.99 -12.59 4.18
N SER A 185 9.19 -12.52 5.25
CA SER A 185 9.53 -11.69 6.44
C SER A 185 10.79 -12.14 7.16
N LYS A 186 11.19 -13.40 6.98
CA LYS A 186 12.44 -13.98 7.47
C LYS A 186 13.58 -13.89 6.45
N ASN A 187 13.43 -13.11 5.39
CA ASN A 187 14.39 -12.91 4.31
C ASN A 187 14.70 -14.19 3.50
N ILE A 188 13.74 -15.11 3.43
CA ILE A 188 13.85 -16.33 2.65
C ILE A 188 13.19 -16.10 1.29
N ASP A 189 13.91 -16.37 0.21
CA ASP A 189 13.37 -16.32 -1.15
C ASP A 189 12.44 -17.52 -1.38
N VAL A 190 11.14 -17.24 -1.32
CA VAL A 190 10.08 -18.24 -1.41
C VAL A 190 10.18 -19.04 -2.70
N MET A 191 10.40 -18.37 -3.84
CA MET A 191 10.40 -19.03 -5.15
C MET A 191 11.60 -19.97 -5.35
N LYS A 192 12.73 -19.74 -4.65
CA LYS A 192 13.89 -20.64 -4.71
C LYS A 192 13.72 -21.92 -3.92
N ILE A 193 12.81 -21.94 -2.96
CA ILE A 193 12.64 -23.10 -2.05
C ILE A 193 11.27 -23.78 -2.18
N ILE A 194 10.33 -23.17 -2.90
CA ILE A 194 8.91 -23.59 -2.96
C ILE A 194 8.72 -25.06 -3.31
N ASP A 195 9.55 -25.64 -4.18
CA ASP A 195 9.49 -27.04 -4.57
C ASP A 195 10.17 -27.99 -3.57
N LYS A 196 10.88 -27.45 -2.57
CA LYS A 196 11.71 -28.23 -1.63
C LYS A 196 11.09 -28.35 -0.25
N ILE A 197 10.09 -27.54 0.06
CA ILE A 197 9.46 -27.50 1.38
C ILE A 197 8.13 -28.23 1.40
N ASP A 198 7.88 -28.90 2.52
CA ASP A 198 6.57 -29.43 2.88
C ASP A 198 5.81 -28.31 3.61
N ALA A 199 4.78 -27.77 2.98
CA ALA A 199 4.06 -26.61 3.48
C ALA A 199 3.46 -26.83 4.89
N ASP A 200 2.89 -28.01 5.14
CA ASP A 200 2.28 -28.31 6.45
C ASP A 200 3.35 -28.38 7.56
N LYS A 201 4.48 -29.06 7.30
CA LYS A 201 5.58 -29.13 8.26
C LYS A 201 6.21 -27.77 8.49
N GLU A 202 6.39 -27.00 7.43
CA GLU A 202 6.94 -25.64 7.52
C GLU A 202 6.02 -24.72 8.33
N ALA A 203 4.71 -24.82 8.15
CA ALA A 203 3.73 -24.06 8.93
C ALA A 203 3.80 -24.37 10.43
N TYR A 204 4.04 -25.64 10.82
CA TYR A 204 4.27 -26.01 12.23
C TYR A 204 5.62 -25.47 12.73
N SER A 205 6.69 -25.57 11.94
CA SER A 205 8.02 -25.07 12.32
C SER A 205 8.03 -23.57 12.56
N LEU A 206 7.21 -22.83 11.80
CA LEU A 206 7.04 -21.39 11.88
C LEU A 206 5.98 -20.95 12.92
N ASN A 207 5.31 -21.90 13.59
CA ASN A 207 4.20 -21.66 14.53
C ASN A 207 3.05 -20.85 13.92
N ILE A 208 2.70 -21.13 12.65
CA ILE A 208 1.61 -20.50 11.90
C ILE A 208 0.63 -21.55 11.34
N HIS A 209 0.73 -22.80 11.78
CA HIS A 209 -0.03 -23.93 11.25
C HIS A 209 -1.55 -23.69 11.29
N TYR A 210 -2.09 -23.07 12.35
CA TYR A 210 -3.50 -22.75 12.46
C TYR A 210 -3.97 -21.75 11.39
N LYS A 211 -3.18 -20.74 11.06
CA LYS A 211 -3.46 -19.76 9.98
C LYS A 211 -3.38 -20.42 8.61
N HIS A 212 -2.32 -21.21 8.40
CA HIS A 212 -2.12 -21.98 7.17
C HIS A 212 -3.24 -22.99 6.94
N GLN A 213 -3.64 -23.74 7.96
CA GLN A 213 -4.74 -24.72 7.87
C GLN A 213 -6.07 -24.03 7.59
N MET A 214 -6.32 -22.84 8.16
CA MET A 214 -7.49 -22.04 7.83
C MET A 214 -7.48 -21.67 6.34
N GLU A 215 -6.39 -21.09 5.83
CA GLU A 215 -6.25 -20.70 4.43
C GLU A 215 -6.40 -21.88 3.48
N LYS A 216 -5.71 -23.00 3.78
CA LYS A 216 -5.70 -24.23 2.98
C LYS A 216 -7.10 -24.85 2.89
N ASN A 217 -7.81 -24.97 4.02
CA ASN A 217 -9.17 -25.50 4.02
C ASN A 217 -10.13 -24.55 3.30
N THR A 218 -10.00 -23.23 3.49
CA THR A 218 -10.84 -22.25 2.78
C THR A 218 -10.66 -22.37 1.28
N ALA A 219 -9.41 -22.41 0.80
CA ALA A 219 -9.11 -22.62 -0.60
C ALA A 219 -9.69 -23.96 -1.13
N LYS A 220 -9.61 -25.02 -0.33
CA LYS A 220 -10.12 -26.35 -0.69
C LYS A 220 -11.63 -26.40 -0.84
N TYR A 221 -12.38 -25.75 0.05
CA TYR A 221 -13.84 -25.92 0.15
C TYR A 221 -14.66 -24.80 -0.50
N CYS A 222 -14.08 -23.65 -0.88
CA CYS A 222 -14.78 -22.62 -1.62
C CYS A 222 -15.20 -23.12 -3.02
N ASP A 223 -16.28 -22.56 -3.57
CA ASP A 223 -16.76 -22.91 -4.92
C ASP A 223 -15.80 -22.35 -5.99
N VAL A 224 -15.36 -21.09 -5.85
CA VAL A 224 -14.38 -20.46 -6.73
C VAL A 224 -13.22 -19.92 -5.90
N PHE A 225 -12.00 -20.22 -6.33
CA PHE A 225 -10.76 -19.75 -5.72
C PHE A 225 -10.04 -18.80 -6.66
N THR A 226 -9.75 -17.58 -6.22
CA THR A 226 -9.06 -16.57 -7.02
C THR A 226 -7.83 -16.02 -6.32
N THR A 227 -6.91 -15.46 -7.10
CA THR A 227 -5.74 -14.75 -6.61
C THR A 227 -5.40 -13.56 -7.49
N VAL A 228 -4.40 -12.77 -7.08
CA VAL A 228 -4.11 -11.48 -7.70
C VAL A 228 -2.84 -11.46 -8.56
N SER A 229 -2.12 -12.59 -8.65
CA SER A 229 -0.91 -12.70 -9.48
C SER A 229 -0.49 -14.13 -9.76
N GLU A 230 0.42 -14.31 -10.71
CA GLU A 230 1.04 -15.58 -11.06
C GLU A 230 1.89 -16.15 -9.91
N ILE A 231 2.61 -15.29 -9.19
CA ILE A 231 3.39 -15.69 -8.01
C ILE A 231 2.49 -16.40 -7.01
N LEU A 232 1.37 -15.76 -6.69
CA LEU A 232 0.40 -16.34 -5.76
C LEU A 232 -0.32 -17.56 -6.33
N SER A 233 -0.49 -17.65 -7.63
CA SER A 233 -1.05 -18.86 -8.25
C SER A 233 -0.13 -20.05 -8.02
N ILE A 234 1.19 -19.87 -8.19
CA ILE A 234 2.20 -20.91 -7.93
C ILE A 234 2.23 -21.27 -6.44
N GLU A 235 2.28 -20.27 -5.57
CA GLU A 235 2.28 -20.47 -4.11
C GLU A 235 1.02 -21.20 -3.64
N SER A 236 -0.14 -20.80 -4.13
CA SER A 236 -1.42 -21.43 -3.77
C SER A 236 -1.46 -22.90 -4.18
N GLU A 237 -1.00 -23.23 -5.37
CA GLU A 237 -0.92 -24.62 -5.82
C GLU A 237 0.02 -25.44 -4.93
N LYS A 238 1.18 -24.90 -4.58
CA LYS A 238 2.21 -25.60 -3.79
C LYS A 238 1.89 -25.66 -2.29
N PHE A 239 1.43 -24.56 -1.70
CA PHE A 239 1.21 -24.47 -0.26
C PHE A 239 -0.20 -24.88 0.14
N LEU A 240 -1.22 -24.50 -0.64
CA LEU A 240 -2.62 -24.78 -0.30
C LEU A 240 -3.15 -26.05 -0.98
N GLY A 241 -2.41 -26.62 -1.95
CA GLY A 241 -2.81 -27.83 -2.67
C GLY A 241 -3.94 -27.61 -3.67
N ARG A 242 -4.28 -26.36 -3.99
CA ARG A 242 -5.26 -26.01 -5.03
C ARG A 242 -4.75 -24.85 -5.86
N LYS A 243 -4.74 -25.03 -7.19
CA LYS A 243 -4.49 -23.96 -8.12
C LYS A 243 -5.71 -23.02 -8.17
N PRO A 244 -5.54 -21.70 -8.14
CA PRO A 244 -6.65 -20.77 -8.32
C PRO A 244 -7.35 -20.96 -9.67
N ASP A 245 -8.67 -20.85 -9.66
CA ASP A 245 -9.51 -20.96 -10.85
C ASP A 245 -9.30 -19.74 -11.77
N LYS A 246 -8.98 -18.59 -11.18
CA LYS A 246 -8.74 -17.34 -11.93
C LYS A 246 -7.71 -16.46 -11.21
N ILE A 247 -6.87 -15.78 -12.01
CA ILE A 247 -6.05 -14.65 -11.56
C ILE A 247 -6.79 -13.37 -11.96
N ILE A 248 -7.06 -12.50 -10.99
CA ILE A 248 -7.69 -11.18 -11.22
C ILE A 248 -6.74 -10.14 -10.64
N TYR A 249 -6.09 -9.39 -11.53
CA TYR A 249 -5.08 -8.42 -11.11
C TYR A 249 -5.66 -7.29 -10.29
N ASN A 250 -4.94 -6.89 -9.26
CA ASN A 250 -5.28 -5.69 -8.51
C ASN A 250 -5.25 -4.48 -9.44
N SER A 251 -6.27 -3.65 -9.34
CA SER A 251 -6.49 -2.50 -10.21
C SER A 251 -6.81 -1.24 -9.42
N LEU A 252 -6.87 -0.11 -10.08
CA LEU A 252 -7.19 1.20 -9.52
C LEU A 252 -8.44 1.76 -10.20
N SER A 253 -9.18 2.62 -9.52
CA SER A 253 -10.17 3.47 -10.20
C SER A 253 -9.46 4.68 -10.79
N LEU A 254 -9.35 4.70 -12.12
CA LEU A 254 -8.63 5.75 -12.81
C LEU A 254 -9.53 6.93 -13.16
N GLU A 255 -8.98 8.13 -13.04
CA GLU A 255 -9.62 9.38 -13.44
C GLU A 255 -8.89 9.99 -14.63
N GLU A 256 -9.61 10.77 -15.44
CA GLU A 256 -8.98 11.62 -16.43
C GLU A 256 -8.18 12.72 -15.72
N ARG A 257 -6.95 12.96 -16.22
CA ARG A 257 -5.98 13.81 -15.54
C ARG A 257 -5.26 14.73 -16.51
N ASP A 258 -4.97 15.93 -16.06
CA ASP A 258 -4.00 16.81 -16.70
C ASP A 258 -2.59 16.56 -16.12
N ILE A 259 -1.91 15.58 -16.73
CA ILE A 259 -0.58 15.11 -16.29
C ILE A 259 0.43 16.26 -16.23
N LYS A 260 0.40 17.19 -17.22
CA LYS A 260 1.33 18.34 -17.27
C LYS A 260 1.10 19.29 -16.10
N LYS A 261 -0.15 19.68 -15.89
CA LYS A 261 -0.52 20.60 -14.79
C LYS A 261 -0.18 20.02 -13.42
N GLU A 262 -0.57 18.76 -13.21
CA GLU A 262 -0.32 18.07 -11.92
C GLU A 262 1.17 17.89 -11.66
N PHE A 263 1.95 17.51 -12.67
CA PHE A 263 3.40 17.40 -12.56
C PHE A 263 4.02 18.75 -12.14
N LEU A 264 3.66 19.84 -12.83
CA LEU A 264 4.23 21.16 -12.54
C LEU A 264 3.91 21.64 -11.12
N ILE A 265 2.68 21.39 -10.63
CA ILE A 265 2.30 21.74 -9.25
C ILE A 265 3.11 20.94 -8.23
N SER A 266 3.22 19.64 -8.45
CA SER A 266 3.95 18.74 -7.54
C SER A 266 5.47 19.00 -7.59
N ARG A 267 6.01 19.31 -8.78
CA ARG A 267 7.42 19.68 -8.96
C ARG A 267 7.76 20.96 -8.17
N LYS A 268 6.91 21.96 -8.23
CA LYS A 268 7.11 23.21 -7.48
C LYS A 268 7.19 22.94 -5.97
N TRP A 269 6.36 22.04 -5.45
CA TRP A 269 6.43 21.64 -4.03
C TRP A 269 7.78 20.99 -3.69
N LEU A 270 8.30 20.08 -4.55
CA LEU A 270 9.62 19.47 -4.36
C LEU A 270 10.74 20.52 -4.37
N GLU A 271 10.70 21.45 -5.32
CA GLU A 271 11.69 22.54 -5.42
C GLU A 271 11.64 23.44 -4.18
N GLU A 272 10.45 23.78 -3.68
CA GLU A 272 10.29 24.51 -2.42
C GLU A 272 10.84 23.72 -1.22
N PHE A 273 10.64 22.38 -1.18
CA PHE A 273 11.23 21.54 -0.14
C PHE A 273 12.76 21.61 -0.15
N ILE A 274 13.39 21.48 -1.31
CA ILE A 274 14.85 21.56 -1.44
C ILE A 274 15.37 22.94 -1.05
N LEU A 275 14.65 24.00 -1.39
CA LEU A 275 15.00 25.37 -1.06
C LEU A 275 15.21 25.58 0.44
N TRP A 276 14.32 25.07 1.29
CA TRP A 276 14.44 25.27 2.74
C TRP A 276 15.19 24.14 3.45
N TYR A 277 15.27 22.93 2.88
CA TYR A 277 15.89 21.76 3.53
C TYR A 277 17.41 21.70 3.28
N PHE A 278 17.85 21.94 2.05
CA PHE A 278 19.25 21.80 1.62
C PHE A 278 19.96 23.12 1.38
N MET A 279 19.34 24.08 0.71
CA MET A 279 19.99 25.32 0.28
C MET A 279 20.48 26.24 1.42
N PRO A 280 19.97 26.17 2.67
CA PRO A 280 20.64 26.86 3.78
C PRO A 280 22.08 26.37 4.04
N TYR A 281 22.44 25.16 3.65
CA TYR A 281 23.77 24.56 3.87
C TYR A 281 24.68 24.72 2.65
N TYR A 282 24.18 24.47 1.44
CA TYR A 282 24.91 24.57 0.18
C TYR A 282 23.93 24.66 -1.00
N GLU A 283 24.44 25.19 -2.13
CA GLU A 283 23.64 25.33 -3.34
C GLU A 283 23.36 23.97 -4.00
N ILE A 284 22.15 23.81 -4.52
CA ILE A 284 21.75 22.68 -5.36
C ILE A 284 21.23 23.22 -6.69
N ASP A 285 21.84 22.81 -7.79
CA ASP A 285 21.33 23.09 -9.14
C ASP A 285 20.11 22.23 -9.44
N LEU A 286 18.91 22.78 -9.20
CA LEU A 286 17.62 22.10 -9.41
C LEU A 286 17.42 21.65 -10.86
N LYS A 287 17.97 22.36 -11.83
CA LYS A 287 17.87 22.00 -13.26
C LYS A 287 18.70 20.75 -13.60
N ASN A 288 19.76 20.53 -12.83
CA ASN A 288 20.66 19.40 -12.99
C ASN A 288 20.43 18.32 -11.91
N THR A 289 19.24 18.27 -11.31
CA THR A 289 18.88 17.36 -10.23
C THR A 289 17.76 16.41 -10.64
N ILE A 290 17.92 15.14 -10.34
CA ILE A 290 16.95 14.04 -10.53
C ILE A 290 16.31 13.74 -9.17
N PHE A 291 14.98 13.78 -9.10
CA PHE A 291 14.22 13.44 -7.91
C PHE A 291 13.75 12.00 -7.99
N MET A 292 14.22 11.18 -7.07
CA MET A 292 13.83 9.77 -6.98
C MET A 292 13.12 9.49 -5.67
N TYR A 293 12.24 8.50 -5.63
CA TYR A 293 11.63 8.08 -4.39
C TYR A 293 11.34 6.58 -4.35
N THR A 294 11.24 6.08 -3.13
CA THR A 294 10.56 4.83 -2.81
C THR A 294 9.59 5.04 -1.66
N ILE A 295 8.52 4.26 -1.64
CA ILE A 295 7.50 4.29 -0.60
C ILE A 295 7.06 2.87 -0.26
N GLY A 296 6.95 2.55 1.03
CA GLY A 296 6.54 1.22 1.45
C GLY A 296 6.56 1.05 2.96
N ARG A 297 6.25 -0.18 3.43
CA ARG A 297 6.33 -0.56 4.83
C ARG A 297 7.79 -0.70 5.26
N TYR A 298 8.05 -0.61 6.57
CA TYR A 298 9.36 -0.82 7.16
C TYR A 298 9.76 -2.30 7.12
N GLU A 299 10.13 -2.77 5.95
CA GLU A 299 10.59 -4.14 5.67
C GLU A 299 11.92 -4.06 4.91
N PHE A 300 13.01 -3.82 5.64
CA PHE A 300 14.32 -3.42 5.08
C PHE A 300 14.80 -4.30 3.93
N TYR A 301 14.82 -5.62 4.12
CA TYR A 301 15.25 -6.56 3.07
C TYR A 301 14.15 -6.87 2.07
N ASN A 302 12.93 -7.12 2.56
CA ASN A 302 11.85 -7.55 1.69
C ASN A 302 11.46 -6.49 0.66
N LYS A 303 11.45 -5.22 1.06
CA LYS A 303 11.20 -4.08 0.15
C LYS A 303 12.43 -3.66 -0.65
N GLY A 304 13.58 -4.34 -0.50
CA GLY A 304 14.80 -4.04 -1.22
C GLY A 304 15.41 -2.67 -0.87
N ILE A 305 15.15 -2.17 0.34
CA ILE A 305 15.68 -0.87 0.78
C ILE A 305 17.20 -0.92 0.83
N ASP A 306 17.78 -2.05 1.23
CA ASP A 306 19.21 -2.33 1.18
C ASP A 306 19.76 -2.22 -0.25
N LEU A 307 19.08 -2.79 -1.24
CA LEU A 307 19.48 -2.70 -2.66
C LEU A 307 19.40 -1.26 -3.18
N ILE A 308 18.37 -0.51 -2.77
CA ILE A 308 18.23 0.91 -3.12
C ILE A 308 19.41 1.71 -2.54
N ILE A 309 19.77 1.48 -1.28
CA ILE A 309 20.92 2.15 -0.65
C ILE A 309 22.23 1.76 -1.34
N ASP A 310 22.44 0.49 -1.67
CA ASP A 310 23.64 0.04 -2.39
C ASP A 310 23.71 0.63 -3.81
N LEU A 311 22.58 0.78 -4.52
CA LEU A 311 22.51 1.53 -5.78
C LEU A 311 22.89 3.00 -5.58
N MET A 312 22.37 3.67 -4.58
CA MET A 312 22.69 5.07 -4.30
C MET A 312 24.17 5.25 -3.96
N LYS A 313 24.75 4.33 -3.18
CA LYS A 313 26.18 4.29 -2.91
C LYS A 313 27.02 4.14 -4.19
N TYR A 314 26.58 3.27 -5.09
CA TYR A 314 27.21 3.09 -6.40
C TYR A 314 27.13 4.39 -7.24
N LEU A 315 25.94 5.01 -7.34
CA LEU A 315 25.73 6.25 -8.08
C LEU A 315 26.52 7.43 -7.48
N ASN A 316 26.64 7.52 -6.15
CA ASN A 316 27.40 8.57 -5.48
C ASN A 316 28.90 8.55 -5.83
N LYS A 317 29.43 7.36 -6.15
CA LYS A 317 30.82 7.14 -6.56
C LYS A 317 31.03 7.13 -8.07
N SER A 318 29.95 7.04 -8.85
CA SER A 318 30.01 6.97 -10.31
C SER A 318 30.30 8.34 -10.93
N ASP A 319 30.81 8.33 -12.16
CA ASP A 319 31.00 9.58 -12.93
C ASP A 319 29.70 10.01 -13.61
N ILE A 320 28.81 10.60 -12.82
CA ILE A 320 27.54 11.19 -13.28
C ILE A 320 27.58 12.70 -13.10
N ASN A 321 27.15 13.43 -14.13
CA ASN A 321 27.07 14.92 -14.10
C ASN A 321 25.69 15.41 -13.66
N LYS A 322 25.05 14.68 -12.75
CA LYS A 322 23.72 14.99 -12.21
C LYS A 322 23.74 14.87 -10.70
N ASN A 323 23.01 15.72 -10.02
CA ASN A 323 22.62 15.51 -8.63
C ASN A 323 21.44 14.54 -8.58
N ILE A 324 21.40 13.69 -7.58
CA ILE A 324 20.27 12.80 -7.30
C ILE A 324 19.78 13.11 -5.88
N ILE A 325 18.49 13.29 -5.72
CA ILE A 325 17.88 13.40 -4.40
C ILE A 325 16.88 12.27 -4.24
N LEU A 326 17.18 11.34 -3.34
CA LEU A 326 16.34 10.20 -3.02
C LEU A 326 15.48 10.51 -1.80
N PHE A 327 14.18 10.32 -1.94
CA PHE A 327 13.23 10.33 -0.82
C PHE A 327 12.85 8.90 -0.44
N LEU A 328 13.00 8.57 0.85
CA LEU A 328 12.57 7.31 1.45
C LEU A 328 11.34 7.58 2.31
N PHE A 329 10.15 7.27 1.82
CA PHE A 329 8.89 7.36 2.57
C PHE A 329 8.59 6.01 3.22
N ILE A 330 9.28 5.71 4.31
CA ILE A 330 9.22 4.42 5.02
C ILE A 330 8.82 4.67 6.47
N PRO A 331 7.51 4.57 6.80
CA PRO A 331 7.01 4.89 8.13
C PRO A 331 7.58 3.97 9.21
N THR A 332 8.01 4.57 10.32
CA THR A 332 8.42 3.88 11.54
C THR A 332 8.05 4.72 12.77
N GLY A 333 8.40 4.27 13.96
CA GLY A 333 8.12 4.99 15.21
C GLY A 333 8.95 6.27 15.35
N VAL A 334 8.28 7.42 15.49
CA VAL A 334 8.90 8.74 15.66
C VAL A 334 8.26 9.52 16.80
N SER A 335 9.06 10.38 17.44
CA SER A 335 8.57 11.28 18.51
C SER A 335 8.07 12.63 17.97
N GLY A 336 8.46 13.02 16.76
CA GLY A 336 8.07 14.26 16.11
C GLY A 336 9.10 14.71 15.07
N ILE A 337 8.85 15.87 14.46
CA ILE A 337 9.79 16.49 13.52
C ILE A 337 11.06 16.90 14.28
N SER A 338 12.23 16.61 13.71
CA SER A 338 13.49 16.95 14.37
C SER A 338 13.62 18.48 14.53
N GLY A 339 14.18 18.91 15.68
CA GLY A 339 14.23 20.33 16.03
C GLY A 339 14.96 21.21 15.01
N ASN A 340 16.01 20.66 14.35
CA ASN A 340 16.72 21.39 13.30
C ASN A 340 15.88 21.52 12.03
N VAL A 341 15.19 20.48 11.61
CA VAL A 341 14.29 20.49 10.44
C VAL A 341 13.12 21.45 10.67
N LEU A 342 12.54 21.42 11.87
CA LEU A 342 11.46 22.34 12.24
C LEU A 342 11.90 23.81 12.23
N LYS A 343 13.11 24.11 12.69
CA LYS A 343 13.68 25.48 12.62
C LYS A 343 13.83 25.95 11.18
N LEU A 344 14.37 25.13 10.29
CA LEU A 344 14.52 25.45 8.88
C LEU A 344 13.18 25.71 8.20
N TYR A 345 12.21 24.82 8.44
CA TYR A 345 10.88 24.98 7.89
C TYR A 345 10.18 26.25 8.39
N ASN A 346 10.25 26.54 9.69
CA ASN A 346 9.69 27.77 10.24
C ASN A 346 10.38 29.00 9.69
N SER A 347 11.72 29.00 9.56
CA SER A 347 12.45 30.13 8.93
C SER A 347 11.97 30.38 7.49
N TYR A 348 11.77 29.30 6.73
CA TYR A 348 11.24 29.40 5.37
C TYR A 348 9.82 29.99 5.34
N LEU A 349 8.92 29.54 6.23
CA LEU A 349 7.56 30.08 6.32
C LEU A 349 7.57 31.56 6.67
N PHE A 350 8.38 31.98 7.65
CA PHE A 350 8.55 33.37 8.03
C PHE A 350 9.10 34.22 6.87
N LEU A 351 10.13 33.74 6.18
CA LEU A 351 10.67 34.42 5.01
C LEU A 351 9.63 34.61 3.90
N LYS A 352 8.81 33.59 3.66
CA LYS A 352 7.74 33.61 2.64
C LYS A 352 6.66 34.64 3.02
N GLU A 353 6.20 34.63 4.26
CA GLU A 353 5.20 35.57 4.76
C GLU A 353 5.74 36.99 4.78
N PHE A 354 6.96 37.20 5.28
CA PHE A 354 7.62 38.50 5.34
C PHE A 354 7.86 39.06 3.93
N PHE A 355 8.28 38.23 2.98
CA PHE A 355 8.46 38.66 1.59
C PHE A 355 7.15 39.20 0.99
N GLU A 356 6.03 38.51 1.24
CA GLU A 356 4.73 38.98 0.73
C GLU A 356 4.26 40.26 1.42
N SER A 357 4.51 40.46 2.73
CA SER A 357 4.16 41.66 3.46
C SER A 357 5.01 42.86 3.06
N GLU A 358 6.32 42.67 2.85
CA GLU A 358 7.28 43.74 2.56
C GLU A 358 7.59 43.92 1.06
N LYS A 359 6.82 43.26 0.20
CA LYS A 359 7.05 43.22 -1.25
C LYS A 359 7.28 44.58 -1.88
N THR A 360 6.52 45.60 -1.46
CA THR A 360 6.64 46.97 -1.98
C THR A 360 7.95 47.61 -1.59
N GLU A 361 8.40 47.47 -0.34
CA GLU A 361 9.67 47.98 0.15
C GLU A 361 10.85 47.25 -0.51
N ILE A 362 10.75 45.96 -0.68
CA ILE A 362 11.76 45.16 -1.38
C ILE A 362 11.91 45.63 -2.83
N ILE A 363 10.80 45.82 -3.57
CA ILE A 363 10.80 46.37 -4.94
C ILE A 363 11.42 47.76 -4.99
N LYS A 364 11.06 48.65 -4.05
CA LYS A 364 11.63 50.00 -3.94
C LYS A 364 13.15 49.94 -3.78
N HIS A 365 13.67 49.11 -2.85
CA HIS A 365 15.11 48.97 -2.65
C HIS A 365 15.82 48.34 -3.87
N LEU A 366 15.18 47.38 -4.57
CA LEU A 366 15.69 46.81 -5.82
C LEU A 366 15.83 47.85 -6.92
N ILE A 367 14.80 48.68 -7.14
CA ILE A 367 14.82 49.78 -8.13
C ILE A 367 15.94 50.77 -7.82
N ARG A 368 16.18 51.06 -6.54
CA ARG A 368 17.22 51.97 -6.08
C ARG A 368 18.60 51.31 -5.98
N ARG A 369 18.72 50.00 -6.25
CA ARG A 369 19.95 49.19 -6.14
C ARG A 369 20.54 49.21 -4.71
N GLU A 370 19.70 49.33 -3.69
CA GLU A 370 20.06 49.34 -2.28
C GLU A 370 20.06 47.93 -1.69
N TYR A 371 20.96 47.06 -2.18
CA TYR A 371 20.96 45.60 -1.85
C TYR A 371 21.27 45.33 -0.36
N ASP A 372 22.08 46.16 0.28
CA ASP A 372 22.41 46.02 1.71
C ASP A 372 21.16 46.19 2.59
N LYS A 373 20.27 47.12 2.20
CA LYS A 373 19.01 47.31 2.92
C LYS A 373 18.09 46.09 2.79
N ILE A 374 18.05 45.46 1.61
CA ILE A 374 17.29 44.22 1.41
C ILE A 374 17.85 43.13 2.30
N LYS A 375 19.19 42.99 2.36
CA LYS A 375 19.83 42.01 3.24
C LYS A 375 19.46 42.22 4.71
N GLN A 376 19.53 43.46 5.18
CA GLN A 376 19.15 43.84 6.56
C GLN A 376 17.69 43.49 6.89
N LEU A 377 16.75 43.69 5.96
CA LEU A 377 15.35 43.34 6.15
C LEU A 377 15.13 41.85 6.48
N PHE A 378 15.96 40.97 5.92
CA PHE A 378 15.79 39.54 6.08
C PHE A 378 16.72 38.90 7.12
N GLU A 379 17.74 39.63 7.63
CA GLU A 379 18.83 39.02 8.41
C GLU A 379 18.36 38.29 9.67
N ASP A 380 17.32 38.77 10.32
CA ASP A 380 16.74 38.15 11.53
C ASP A 380 15.92 36.91 11.24
N TYR A 381 15.48 36.73 9.98
CA TYR A 381 14.65 35.60 9.55
C TYR A 381 15.46 34.47 8.90
N LEU A 382 16.73 34.75 8.55
CA LEU A 382 17.59 33.74 7.94
C LEU A 382 17.97 32.65 8.96
N PRO A 383 17.97 31.37 8.56
CA PRO A 383 18.36 30.29 9.45
C PRO A 383 19.85 30.44 9.81
N LYS A 384 20.17 30.38 11.10
CA LYS A 384 21.55 30.40 11.59
C LYS A 384 22.13 28.99 11.47
N ILE A 385 22.93 28.75 10.44
CA ILE A 385 23.58 27.48 10.15
C ILE A 385 24.97 27.49 10.77
N SER A 386 25.28 26.43 11.55
CA SER A 386 26.62 26.27 12.12
C SER A 386 27.65 25.93 11.04
N LYS A 387 28.84 26.47 11.15
CA LYS A 387 29.95 26.17 10.23
C LYS A 387 30.21 24.65 10.21
N ASN A 388 30.34 24.08 9.03
CA ASN A 388 30.55 22.64 8.79
C ASN A 388 29.34 21.75 9.17
N SER A 389 28.15 22.29 9.37
CA SER A 389 26.93 21.48 9.50
C SER A 389 26.40 21.08 8.12
N LYS A 390 25.64 19.99 8.10
CA LYS A 390 25.03 19.43 6.88
C LYS A 390 23.55 19.13 7.09
N PRO A 391 22.75 19.04 6.02
CA PRO A 391 21.35 18.67 6.11
C PRO A 391 21.15 17.33 6.81
N SER A 392 20.13 17.22 7.63
CA SER A 392 19.77 15.94 8.26
C SER A 392 19.43 14.90 7.20
N ILE A 393 19.77 13.63 7.43
CA ILE A 393 19.29 12.51 6.60
C ILE A 393 17.82 12.24 6.91
N VAL A 394 17.44 12.29 8.20
CA VAL A 394 16.11 11.97 8.71
C VAL A 394 15.37 13.25 9.06
N THR A 395 14.11 13.33 8.67
CA THR A 395 13.25 14.48 8.93
C THR A 395 12.67 14.51 10.34
N HIS A 396 12.63 13.37 11.03
CA HIS A 396 12.00 13.18 12.34
C HIS A 396 12.93 12.53 13.34
N ASP A 397 12.69 12.74 14.62
CA ASP A 397 13.41 12.07 15.71
C ASP A 397 12.85 10.64 15.87
N LEU A 398 13.68 9.64 15.58
CA LEU A 398 13.32 8.23 15.66
C LEU A 398 13.25 7.75 17.12
N TYR A 399 12.26 6.90 17.46
CA TYR A 399 12.23 6.25 18.78
C TYR A 399 13.40 5.30 18.95
N GLU A 400 13.75 4.53 17.91
CA GLU A 400 14.87 3.61 17.93
C GLU A 400 16.18 4.35 17.60
N LYS A 401 17.12 4.37 18.53
CA LYS A 401 18.45 4.98 18.34
C LYS A 401 19.29 4.22 17.30
N THR A 402 18.95 2.97 17.00
CA THR A 402 19.64 2.08 16.07
C THR A 402 18.74 1.67 14.91
N ASP A 403 18.23 2.67 14.16
CA ASP A 403 17.46 2.42 12.96
C ASP A 403 18.34 1.82 11.84
N ILE A 404 17.92 0.68 11.28
CA ILE A 404 18.71 -0.07 10.29
C ILE A 404 18.88 0.71 8.98
N ILE A 405 17.87 1.49 8.55
CA ILE A 405 17.92 2.28 7.32
C ILE A 405 18.93 3.43 7.50
N LEU A 406 18.80 4.18 8.59
CA LEU A 406 19.69 5.30 8.89
C LEU A 406 21.15 4.84 9.03
N ASN A 407 21.38 3.75 9.77
CA ASN A 407 22.72 3.21 9.94
C ASN A 407 23.33 2.77 8.61
N LYS A 408 22.57 2.06 7.77
CA LYS A 408 23.06 1.65 6.44
C LYS A 408 23.36 2.84 5.53
N LEU A 409 22.58 3.92 5.59
CA LEU A 409 22.83 5.16 4.84
C LEU A 409 24.16 5.78 5.26
N ILE A 410 24.37 5.94 6.57
CA ILE A 410 25.62 6.51 7.12
C ILE A 410 26.83 5.64 6.76
N GLU A 411 26.75 4.33 6.96
CA GLU A 411 27.80 3.37 6.62
C GLU A 411 28.13 3.36 5.11
N SER A 412 27.16 3.70 4.29
CA SER A 412 27.31 3.80 2.83
C SER A 412 27.90 5.13 2.37
N GLY A 413 28.13 6.10 3.29
CA GLY A 413 28.60 7.44 2.96
C GLY A 413 27.53 8.28 2.23
N LEU A 414 26.27 8.07 2.57
CA LEU A 414 25.12 8.82 2.05
C LEU A 414 24.58 9.72 3.18
N ASP A 415 25.39 10.66 3.59
CA ASP A 415 25.17 11.48 4.78
C ASP A 415 25.02 12.97 4.49
N ASN A 416 24.66 13.30 3.24
CA ASN A 416 24.33 14.64 2.75
C ASN A 416 25.49 15.64 2.83
N GLU A 417 26.74 15.21 2.63
CA GLU A 417 27.84 16.15 2.48
C GLU A 417 27.73 16.92 1.15
N GLU A 418 28.22 18.15 1.11
CA GLU A 418 28.16 19.02 -0.09
C GLU A 418 28.74 18.33 -1.34
N LYS A 419 29.86 17.60 -1.19
CA LYS A 419 30.53 16.88 -2.29
C LYS A 419 29.75 15.69 -2.86
N ASP A 420 28.76 15.17 -2.12
CA ASP A 420 27.99 14.00 -2.55
C ASP A 420 27.12 14.33 -3.77
N LYS A 421 27.12 13.45 -4.77
CA LYS A 421 26.21 13.54 -5.91
C LYS A 421 24.80 13.06 -5.56
N VAL A 422 24.70 12.17 -4.58
CA VAL A 422 23.45 11.63 -4.07
C VAL A 422 23.15 12.21 -2.69
N LYS A 423 22.00 12.85 -2.55
CA LYS A 423 21.45 13.32 -1.29
C LYS A 423 20.25 12.45 -0.90
N VAL A 424 20.00 12.30 0.40
CA VAL A 424 18.92 11.46 0.90
C VAL A 424 18.03 12.24 1.87
N VAL A 425 16.72 12.07 1.70
CA VAL A 425 15.69 12.52 2.65
C VAL A 425 14.93 11.28 3.11
N TYR A 426 15.20 10.86 4.33
CA TYR A 426 14.43 9.80 4.97
C TYR A 426 13.27 10.42 5.77
N ALA A 427 12.05 10.23 5.27
CA ALA A 427 10.81 10.66 5.88
C ALA A 427 10.11 9.44 6.51
N PRO A 428 10.27 9.18 7.82
CA PRO A 428 9.80 7.96 8.49
C PRO A 428 8.32 8.06 8.91
N ILE A 429 7.49 8.64 8.07
CA ILE A 429 6.07 8.88 8.32
C ILE A 429 5.22 8.57 7.08
N TYR A 430 3.91 8.46 7.29
CA TYR A 430 2.95 8.48 6.17
C TYR A 430 2.78 9.90 5.65
N ILE A 431 2.83 10.06 4.33
CA ILE A 431 2.58 11.35 3.67
C ILE A 431 1.17 11.83 4.03
N GLY A 432 1.03 13.11 4.36
CA GLY A 432 -0.23 13.75 4.76
C GLY A 432 -0.48 13.79 6.27
N GLN A 433 0.45 13.29 7.10
CA GLN A 433 0.25 13.20 8.55
C GLN A 433 0.95 14.31 9.37
N ASP A 434 1.80 15.13 8.76
CA ASP A 434 2.51 16.20 9.46
C ASP A 434 2.51 17.53 8.68
N ILE A 435 3.08 18.59 9.30
CA ILE A 435 3.12 19.91 8.67
C ILE A 435 4.11 20.05 7.51
N ILE A 436 5.13 19.17 7.42
CA ILE A 436 6.14 19.19 6.36
C ILE A 436 5.60 18.50 5.10
N PHE A 437 4.94 17.35 5.28
CA PHE A 437 4.36 16.54 4.20
C PHE A 437 2.83 16.58 4.27
N ASN A 438 2.24 17.76 4.44
CA ASN A 438 0.81 17.99 4.71
C ASN A 438 -0.11 17.89 3.48
N LEU A 439 0.41 17.48 2.34
CA LEU A 439 -0.38 17.29 1.12
C LEU A 439 -0.77 15.83 0.93
N PRO A 440 -1.87 15.55 0.22
CA PRO A 440 -2.18 14.20 -0.23
C PRO A 440 -0.99 13.56 -0.97
N LYS A 441 -0.79 12.26 -0.76
CA LYS A 441 0.34 11.48 -1.31
C LYS A 441 0.58 11.75 -2.80
N GLU A 442 -0.48 11.73 -3.59
CA GLU A 442 -0.42 11.93 -5.03
C GLU A 442 0.05 13.33 -5.43
N LYS A 443 -0.25 14.36 -4.64
CA LYS A 443 0.20 15.73 -4.89
C LYS A 443 1.68 15.96 -4.61
N ILE A 444 2.30 15.07 -3.84
CA ILE A 444 3.75 15.09 -3.62
C ILE A 444 4.44 14.20 -4.66
N LEU A 445 4.00 12.95 -4.80
CA LEU A 445 4.70 11.96 -5.60
C LEU A 445 4.74 12.29 -7.10
N ARG A 446 3.70 12.91 -7.65
CA ARG A 446 3.63 13.26 -9.10
C ARG A 446 4.75 14.18 -9.57
N GLY A 447 5.45 14.86 -8.68
CA GLY A 447 6.59 15.75 -8.99
C GLY A 447 7.92 15.04 -9.20
N PHE A 448 8.03 13.76 -8.83
CA PHE A 448 9.25 12.98 -8.96
C PHE A 448 9.55 12.55 -10.40
N ASP A 449 10.83 12.31 -10.69
CA ASP A 449 11.30 11.87 -11.99
C ASP A 449 11.29 10.36 -12.13
N ILE A 450 11.61 9.62 -11.05
CA ILE A 450 11.72 8.17 -11.06
C ILE A 450 11.22 7.60 -9.74
N GLY A 451 10.36 6.58 -9.81
CA GLY A 451 10.01 5.73 -8.67
C GLY A 451 10.83 4.44 -8.70
N ILE A 452 11.31 3.98 -7.53
CA ILE A 452 12.14 2.78 -7.43
C ILE A 452 11.56 1.78 -6.43
N PHE A 453 11.34 0.51 -6.87
CA PHE A 453 10.64 -0.54 -6.14
C PHE A 453 11.34 -1.89 -6.32
N LEU A 454 12.36 -2.17 -5.51
CA LEU A 454 13.22 -3.36 -5.63
C LEU A 454 12.83 -4.48 -4.67
N SER A 455 11.53 -4.68 -4.43
CA SER A 455 11.04 -5.72 -3.52
C SER A 455 11.51 -7.12 -3.95
N ARG A 456 11.97 -7.93 -2.98
CA ARG A 456 12.32 -9.34 -3.17
C ARG A 456 11.10 -10.25 -3.22
N TYR A 457 10.05 -9.82 -2.56
CA TYR A 457 8.76 -10.50 -2.58
C TYR A 457 7.63 -9.48 -2.49
N GLU A 458 6.78 -9.48 -3.47
CA GLU A 458 5.59 -8.62 -3.50
C GLU A 458 4.47 -9.36 -4.25
N PRO A 459 3.44 -9.85 -3.55
CA PRO A 459 2.34 -10.59 -4.17
C PRO A 459 1.73 -9.91 -5.39
N PHE A 460 1.54 -8.60 -5.33
CA PHE A 460 1.19 -7.80 -6.50
C PHE A 460 2.10 -6.58 -6.66
N GLY A 461 1.99 -5.56 -5.80
CA GLY A 461 2.82 -4.35 -5.84
C GLY A 461 2.04 -3.08 -6.20
N TYR A 462 1.11 -2.69 -5.34
CA TYR A 462 0.31 -1.48 -5.54
C TYR A 462 1.13 -0.21 -5.65
N THR A 463 2.21 -0.07 -4.88
CA THR A 463 3.05 1.14 -4.91
C THR A 463 3.66 1.40 -6.27
N ALA A 464 4.09 0.34 -6.96
CA ALA A 464 4.62 0.44 -8.32
C ALA A 464 3.49 0.72 -9.34
N LEU A 465 2.32 0.09 -9.21
CA LEU A 465 1.15 0.39 -10.05
C LEU A 465 0.71 1.86 -9.87
N GLU A 466 0.63 2.36 -8.66
CA GLU A 466 0.32 3.77 -8.39
C GLU A 466 1.36 4.72 -9.03
N ASN A 467 2.65 4.36 -8.98
CA ASN A 467 3.70 5.12 -9.64
C ASN A 467 3.48 5.20 -11.16
N VAL A 468 3.14 4.06 -11.77
CA VAL A 468 2.79 4.00 -13.21
C VAL A 468 1.52 4.81 -13.50
N TYR A 469 0.52 4.77 -12.62
CA TYR A 469 -0.67 5.63 -12.72
C TYR A 469 -0.33 7.12 -12.63
N TYR A 470 0.66 7.50 -11.83
CA TYR A 470 1.14 8.90 -11.80
C TYR A 470 1.92 9.29 -13.06
N GLY A 471 2.18 8.36 -13.96
CA GLY A 471 2.95 8.58 -15.17
C GLY A 471 4.43 8.80 -14.87
N ILE A 472 4.97 8.13 -13.84
CA ILE A 472 6.36 8.31 -13.42
C ILE A 472 7.20 7.15 -13.92
N PRO A 473 8.33 7.42 -14.60
CA PRO A 473 9.33 6.41 -14.94
C PRO A 473 9.65 5.50 -13.75
N THR A 474 9.74 4.19 -14.00
CA THR A 474 9.71 3.20 -12.92
C THR A 474 10.90 2.25 -13.03
N ILE A 475 11.61 2.05 -11.92
CA ILE A 475 12.57 0.96 -11.74
C ILE A 475 11.90 -0.05 -10.80
N ILE A 476 11.68 -1.28 -11.26
CA ILE A 476 10.95 -2.29 -10.51
C ILE A 476 11.65 -3.66 -10.59
N SER A 477 11.63 -4.39 -9.47
CA SER A 477 12.10 -5.77 -9.39
C SER A 477 11.31 -6.71 -10.33
N ASN A 478 11.99 -7.68 -10.93
CA ASN A 478 11.39 -8.76 -11.70
C ASN A 478 10.63 -9.80 -10.84
N LYS A 479 10.62 -9.66 -9.50
CA LYS A 479 9.99 -10.59 -8.54
C LYS A 479 8.69 -10.07 -7.93
N THR A 480 8.00 -9.17 -8.61
CA THR A 480 6.69 -8.67 -8.14
C THR A 480 5.57 -9.14 -9.06
N GLY A 481 4.38 -9.34 -8.49
CA GLY A 481 3.21 -9.73 -9.30
C GLY A 481 2.90 -8.71 -10.39
N PHE A 482 3.07 -7.40 -10.11
CA PHE A 482 2.87 -6.35 -11.09
C PHE A 482 3.89 -6.42 -12.25
N SER A 483 5.17 -6.62 -11.97
CA SER A 483 6.19 -6.74 -13.03
C SER A 483 5.95 -7.96 -13.93
N LEU A 484 5.50 -9.08 -13.37
CA LEU A 484 5.12 -10.25 -14.15
C LEU A 484 3.86 -10.00 -14.99
N SER A 485 2.88 -9.30 -14.43
CA SER A 485 1.66 -8.95 -15.18
C SER A 485 1.94 -8.02 -16.36
N LEU A 486 2.91 -7.10 -16.24
CA LEU A 486 3.36 -6.27 -17.37
C LEU A 486 3.87 -7.12 -18.53
N LYS A 487 4.71 -8.14 -18.23
CA LYS A 487 5.22 -9.08 -19.25
C LYS A 487 4.09 -9.89 -19.88
N ASN A 488 3.20 -10.44 -19.07
CA ASN A 488 2.11 -11.28 -19.55
C ASN A 488 1.08 -10.53 -20.40
N LYS A 489 0.88 -9.25 -20.11
CA LYS A 489 0.01 -8.36 -20.91
C LYS A 489 0.74 -7.70 -22.09
N ASN A 490 2.02 -7.97 -22.32
CA ASN A 490 2.88 -7.31 -23.33
C ASN A 490 2.86 -5.77 -23.21
N LEU A 491 2.96 -5.27 -21.96
CA LEU A 491 2.94 -3.84 -21.63
C LEU A 491 4.34 -3.32 -21.30
N GLU A 492 5.36 -3.84 -21.96
CA GLU A 492 6.74 -3.38 -21.79
C GLU A 492 6.90 -1.96 -22.37
N SER A 493 7.66 -1.11 -21.68
CA SER A 493 7.98 0.25 -22.10
C SER A 493 9.43 0.56 -21.75
N LYS A 494 10.10 1.34 -22.59
CA LYS A 494 11.46 1.85 -22.33
C LYS A 494 11.54 2.79 -21.12
N TYR A 495 10.41 3.19 -20.57
CA TYR A 495 10.29 4.04 -19.37
C TYR A 495 9.99 3.24 -18.10
N ILE A 496 9.91 1.90 -18.21
CA ILE A 496 9.77 0.99 -17.08
C ILE A 496 10.89 -0.03 -17.15
N LEU A 497 11.85 0.06 -16.22
CA LEU A 497 12.98 -0.84 -16.16
C LEU A 497 12.69 -2.00 -15.21
N LEU A 498 12.70 -3.22 -15.75
CA LEU A 498 12.64 -4.45 -14.95
C LEU A 498 14.06 -4.87 -14.57
N VAL A 499 14.31 -4.97 -13.27
CA VAL A 499 15.63 -5.28 -12.68
C VAL A 499 15.66 -6.72 -12.19
N ASP A 500 16.65 -7.47 -12.60
CA ASP A 500 16.93 -8.80 -12.05
C ASP A 500 17.68 -8.67 -10.71
N ILE A 501 16.92 -8.73 -9.62
CA ILE A 501 17.48 -8.55 -8.29
C ILE A 501 18.32 -9.73 -7.77
N ASP A 502 18.26 -10.90 -8.41
CA ASP A 502 19.14 -12.02 -8.09
C ASP A 502 20.59 -11.77 -8.57
N ASN A 503 20.72 -11.01 -9.67
CA ASN A 503 22.00 -10.58 -10.25
C ASN A 503 22.19 -9.06 -10.14
N PHE A 504 21.75 -8.47 -9.03
CA PHE A 504 21.62 -7.02 -8.86
C PHE A 504 22.91 -6.23 -9.17
N ASN A 505 24.07 -6.76 -8.82
CA ASN A 505 25.34 -6.08 -9.10
C ASN A 505 25.60 -5.92 -10.60
N ASP A 506 25.15 -6.86 -11.42
CA ASP A 506 25.29 -6.82 -12.89
C ASP A 506 24.28 -5.84 -13.53
N GLU A 507 23.23 -5.48 -12.80
CA GLU A 507 22.20 -4.53 -13.25
C GLU A 507 22.55 -3.06 -12.93
N LEU A 508 23.56 -2.78 -12.09
CA LEU A 508 23.86 -1.41 -11.63
C LEU A 508 24.14 -0.43 -12.77
N GLU A 509 24.94 -0.84 -13.78
CA GLU A 509 25.22 0.00 -14.95
C GLU A 509 23.96 0.25 -15.78
N LYS A 510 23.14 -0.77 -16.00
CA LYS A 510 21.88 -0.66 -16.72
C LYS A 510 20.89 0.28 -16.02
N ILE A 511 20.85 0.22 -14.69
CA ILE A 511 20.02 1.14 -13.88
C ILE A 511 20.55 2.57 -14.01
N LYS A 512 21.89 2.78 -13.93
CA LYS A 512 22.52 4.08 -14.14
C LYS A 512 22.18 4.65 -15.52
N ASP A 513 22.33 3.83 -16.58
CA ASP A 513 22.00 4.25 -17.95
C ASP A 513 20.52 4.63 -18.11
N PHE A 514 19.62 3.89 -17.48
CA PHE A 514 18.20 4.24 -17.45
C PHE A 514 17.96 5.59 -16.75
N ILE A 515 18.57 5.83 -15.60
CA ILE A 515 18.46 7.12 -14.87
C ILE A 515 18.96 8.27 -15.74
N LEU A 516 20.12 8.11 -16.39
CA LEU A 516 20.70 9.11 -17.29
C LEU A 516 19.82 9.32 -18.54
N PHE A 517 19.29 8.26 -19.11
CA PHE A 517 18.34 8.35 -20.22
C PHE A 517 17.11 9.19 -19.86
N ILE A 518 16.46 8.89 -18.73
CA ILE A 518 15.29 9.68 -18.28
C ILE A 518 15.67 11.14 -18.06
N SER A 519 16.81 11.40 -17.45
CA SER A 519 17.28 12.77 -17.15
C SER A 519 17.72 13.57 -18.38
N SER A 520 18.00 12.89 -19.51
CA SER A 520 18.39 13.52 -20.77
C SER A 520 17.21 13.95 -21.64
N LEU A 521 15.98 13.54 -21.26
CA LEU A 521 14.79 13.87 -22.04
C LEU A 521 14.49 15.38 -21.96
N GLU A 522 14.27 15.98 -23.12
CA GLU A 522 13.69 17.33 -23.19
C GLU A 522 12.28 17.33 -22.55
N PHE A 523 11.87 18.45 -22.01
CA PHE A 523 10.63 18.56 -21.24
C PHE A 523 9.39 18.01 -21.96
N GLU A 524 9.19 18.32 -23.22
CA GLU A 524 8.02 17.82 -23.99
C GLU A 524 8.09 16.29 -24.20
N LYS A 525 9.29 15.75 -24.49
CA LYS A 525 9.51 14.29 -24.60
C LYS A 525 9.31 13.60 -23.25
N TYR A 526 9.69 14.25 -22.15
CA TYR A 526 9.45 13.74 -20.82
C TYR A 526 7.93 13.69 -20.50
N LEU A 527 7.16 14.70 -20.92
CA LEU A 527 5.70 14.69 -20.79
C LEU A 527 5.04 13.62 -21.66
N GLU A 528 5.56 13.34 -22.85
CA GLU A 528 5.11 12.22 -23.69
C GLU A 528 5.38 10.87 -23.00
N ALA A 529 6.56 10.71 -22.40
CA ALA A 529 6.89 9.52 -21.60
C ALA A 529 5.90 9.33 -20.43
N LYS A 530 5.60 10.39 -19.70
CA LYS A 530 4.60 10.34 -18.60
C LYS A 530 3.21 9.93 -19.10
N LYS A 531 2.79 10.38 -20.27
CA LYS A 531 1.52 9.97 -20.89
C LYS A 531 1.53 8.51 -21.32
N GLU A 532 2.64 8.03 -21.90
CA GLU A 532 2.79 6.62 -22.28
C GLU A 532 2.69 5.71 -21.07
N ILE A 533 3.41 6.03 -19.98
CA ILE A 533 3.37 5.28 -18.72
C ILE A 533 1.94 5.29 -18.14
N TYR A 534 1.30 6.44 -18.09
CA TYR A 534 -0.09 6.55 -17.61
C TYR A 534 -1.06 5.68 -18.45
N ASN A 535 -0.85 5.58 -19.77
CA ASN A 535 -1.68 4.73 -20.62
C ASN A 535 -1.51 3.23 -20.30
N ILE A 536 -0.34 2.81 -19.81
CA ILE A 536 -0.13 1.44 -19.31
C ILE A 536 -1.02 1.20 -18.08
N ALA A 537 -1.15 2.17 -17.17
CA ALA A 537 -2.02 2.03 -16.00
C ALA A 537 -3.49 1.79 -16.38
N LYS A 538 -3.96 2.25 -17.54
CA LYS A 538 -5.35 2.03 -17.98
C LYS A 538 -5.71 0.55 -18.18
N PHE A 539 -4.72 -0.30 -18.40
CA PHE A 539 -4.93 -1.75 -18.43
C PHE A 539 -5.20 -2.36 -17.05
N TYR A 540 -4.98 -1.57 -15.98
CA TYR A 540 -5.25 -1.90 -14.59
C TYR A 540 -6.33 -0.97 -14.01
N ASP A 541 -7.35 -0.65 -14.81
CA ASP A 541 -8.54 0.10 -14.37
C ASP A 541 -9.65 -0.88 -13.98
N TRP A 542 -10.25 -0.69 -12.81
CA TRP A 542 -11.42 -1.46 -12.39
C TRP A 542 -12.56 -1.41 -13.38
N LYS A 543 -12.69 -0.38 -14.21
CA LYS A 543 -13.66 -0.36 -15.31
C LYS A 543 -13.57 -1.60 -16.22
N ASN A 544 -12.39 -2.18 -16.35
CA ASN A 544 -12.10 -3.35 -17.17
C ASN A 544 -12.05 -4.63 -16.33
N GLU A 545 -11.19 -4.66 -15.30
CA GLU A 545 -10.92 -5.87 -14.49
C GLU A 545 -12.14 -6.30 -13.64
N ILE A 546 -13.06 -5.39 -13.31
CA ILE A 546 -14.26 -5.72 -12.54
C ILE A 546 -15.17 -6.72 -13.27
N ASN A 547 -15.13 -6.75 -14.60
CA ASN A 547 -15.93 -7.67 -15.41
C ASN A 547 -15.58 -9.14 -15.13
N GLU A 548 -14.35 -9.42 -14.70
CA GLU A 548 -13.95 -10.78 -14.30
C GLU A 548 -14.70 -11.22 -13.04
N TYR A 549 -14.84 -10.37 -12.03
CA TYR A 549 -15.65 -10.66 -10.85
C TYR A 549 -17.14 -10.75 -11.18
N ILE A 550 -17.66 -9.82 -12.00
CA ILE A 550 -19.05 -9.84 -12.45
C ILE A 550 -19.37 -11.15 -13.16
N HIS A 551 -18.49 -11.63 -14.05
CA HIS A 551 -18.67 -12.89 -14.74
C HIS A 551 -18.71 -14.09 -13.76
N ILE A 552 -17.85 -14.11 -12.74
CA ILE A 552 -17.87 -15.15 -11.70
C ILE A 552 -19.19 -15.11 -10.93
N TYR A 553 -19.63 -13.93 -10.49
CA TYR A 553 -20.90 -13.79 -9.75
C TYR A 553 -22.10 -14.25 -10.57
N GLU A 554 -22.19 -13.86 -11.85
CA GLU A 554 -23.26 -14.24 -12.76
C GLU A 554 -23.24 -15.75 -13.06
N THR A 555 -22.05 -16.33 -13.26
CA THR A 555 -21.92 -17.77 -13.45
C THR A 555 -22.38 -18.56 -12.23
N LEU A 556 -21.96 -18.19 -11.03
CA LEU A 556 -22.38 -18.83 -9.78
C LEU A 556 -23.88 -18.66 -9.52
N ASN A 557 -24.45 -17.54 -9.89
CA ASN A 557 -25.88 -17.30 -9.79
C ASN A 557 -26.71 -18.25 -10.68
N ASN A 558 -26.20 -18.58 -11.86
CA ASN A 558 -26.86 -19.49 -12.81
C ASN A 558 -26.72 -20.98 -12.42
N LEU A 559 -25.81 -21.30 -11.51
CA LEU A 559 -25.59 -22.66 -10.99
C LEU A 559 -26.39 -22.96 -9.71
N GLN A 560 -27.19 -22.05 -9.26
CA GLN A 560 -28.18 -22.21 -8.18
C GLN A 560 -29.55 -22.48 -8.78
#